data_330800b6431cdf2f435f5a0ce7e7886c
#
_entry.id   330800b6431cdf2f435f5a0ce7e7886c
#
_cell.length_a   1.000
_cell.length_b   1.000
_cell.length_c   1.000
_cell.angle_alpha   90.00
_cell.angle_beta   90.00
_cell.angle_gamma   90.00
#
_symmetry.space_group_name_H-M   'P 1'
#
loop_
_entity.id
_entity.type
_entity.pdbx_description
1 polymer ?
#
loop_
_entity_poly.entity_id
_entity_poly.type
_entity_poly.pdbx_seq_one_letter_code
_entity_poly.pdbx_strand_id
1 'polypeptide(L)'
;MTLDGTVDSSPIYLHGLFVVTTTYGRTEAINAASGGVRWRFTAPGYSSWAGSAQITTATPVADPTEKWIYAASPGGRIYKLSASTGRAAWSVSITKLPSREKIASALNYASGHVIATTGGYIGDQPPYQGHVAVIDAASGRLLHVWNSLCSNRAGLIVPSTCPARDSAIWGRSGVVVDPSTGDLLVATGNAPWDGRTNFGDAVVRLSSGATTVLGNYTPADTAQLNSSDLDLGSTSPFVLDAGHIGQGGKDGKIRVLSVARMHGTTPHTGGELQIVSTPSGTDLFTAPAVWRTGSSTWLFAADNGGTEAWHYRNGHLTEAWQHPTGGTSPVVAGGLLWVYNPGGGLNVYKPGSGALVATLPAGGGHWNSPIVVDGHVALPEGNANDRATSGVLDIWSVG
;
A
#
# COMPACT_ATOMS: atom_id res chain seq x y z
N MET A 1 18.83 5.80 13.52
CA MET A 1 19.33 7.13 13.12
C MET A 1 18.18 8.12 13.07
N THR A 2 18.46 9.41 13.23
CA THR A 2 17.42 10.46 13.13
C THR A 2 17.20 10.86 11.67
N LEU A 3 15.95 10.97 11.25
CA LEU A 3 15.50 11.46 9.94
C LEU A 3 14.93 12.88 10.08
N ASP A 4 14.87 13.61 8.96
CA ASP A 4 14.25 14.93 8.88
C ASP A 4 12.71 14.87 8.65
N GLY A 5 12.04 13.94 9.24
CA GLY A 5 10.60 13.72 9.18
C GLY A 5 10.24 12.27 9.38
N THR A 6 9.02 12.02 9.81
CA THR A 6 8.47 10.67 9.97
C THR A 6 8.43 9.95 8.62
N VAL A 7 8.72 8.66 8.60
CA VAL A 7 8.51 7.75 7.46
C VAL A 7 7.42 6.77 7.87
N ASP A 8 6.17 7.04 7.49
CA ASP A 8 5.01 6.18 7.78
C ASP A 8 4.72 5.26 6.58
N SER A 9 5.75 4.57 6.16
CA SER A 9 5.80 3.67 4.99
C SER A 9 6.97 2.68 5.16
N SER A 10 7.29 1.91 4.14
CA SER A 10 8.43 1.00 4.15
C SER A 10 9.63 1.61 3.43
N PRO A 11 10.87 1.32 3.84
CA PRO A 11 12.05 1.56 3.02
C PRO A 11 12.06 0.67 1.78
N ILE A 12 12.82 1.07 0.76
CA ILE A 12 13.30 0.17 -0.30
C ILE A 12 14.83 0.04 -0.19
N TYR A 13 15.40 -0.97 -0.83
CA TYR A 13 16.85 -1.23 -0.77
C TYR A 13 17.44 -1.33 -2.17
N LEU A 14 18.55 -0.62 -2.41
CA LEU A 14 19.28 -0.58 -3.67
C LEU A 14 20.77 -0.44 -3.40
N HIS A 15 21.60 -1.35 -3.92
CA HIS A 15 23.05 -1.22 -3.92
C HIS A 15 23.68 -0.82 -2.55
N GLY A 16 23.22 -1.45 -1.46
CA GLY A 16 23.71 -1.14 -0.11
C GLY A 16 23.12 0.14 0.50
N LEU A 17 22.06 0.70 -0.09
CA LEU A 17 21.38 1.88 0.40
C LEU A 17 19.92 1.56 0.73
N PHE A 18 19.47 1.95 1.90
CA PHE A 18 18.04 2.11 2.17
C PHE A 18 17.56 3.44 1.63
N VAL A 19 16.43 3.45 0.97
CA VAL A 19 15.80 4.67 0.49
C VAL A 19 14.43 4.83 1.14
N VAL A 20 14.21 5.97 1.75
CA VAL A 20 12.96 6.33 2.43
C VAL A 20 12.41 7.64 1.89
N THR A 21 11.08 7.81 1.95
CA THR A 21 10.43 9.10 1.69
C THR A 21 9.68 9.53 2.95
N THR A 22 10.05 10.69 3.50
CA THR A 22 9.37 11.24 4.68
C THR A 22 8.00 11.79 4.32
N THR A 23 7.16 11.95 5.32
CA THR A 23 5.77 12.42 5.17
C THR A 23 5.65 13.76 4.46
N TYR A 24 6.69 14.60 4.50
CA TYR A 24 6.70 15.90 3.82
C TYR A 24 7.44 15.90 2.48
N GLY A 25 7.72 14.71 1.91
CA GLY A 25 8.27 14.57 0.56
C GLY A 25 9.79 14.81 0.48
N ARG A 26 10.53 14.54 1.56
CA ARG A 26 11.97 14.40 1.51
C ARG A 26 12.33 12.94 1.28
N THR A 27 13.12 12.67 0.24
CA THR A 27 13.60 11.32 -0.05
C THR A 27 15.09 11.24 0.27
N GLU A 28 15.49 10.24 1.04
CA GLU A 28 16.86 10.06 1.52
C GLU A 28 17.36 8.68 1.16
N ALA A 29 18.61 8.60 0.69
CA ALA A 29 19.35 7.34 0.56
C ALA A 29 20.38 7.23 1.67
N ILE A 30 20.33 6.14 2.40
CA ILE A 30 21.04 5.90 3.64
C ILE A 30 21.89 4.65 3.48
N ASN A 31 23.17 4.72 3.74
CA ASN A 31 24.06 3.57 3.67
C ASN A 31 23.69 2.53 4.74
N ALA A 32 23.40 1.30 4.32
CA ALA A 32 22.90 0.24 5.19
C ALA A 32 23.89 -0.15 6.30
N ALA A 33 25.20 -0.14 5.99
CA ALA A 33 26.24 -0.56 6.94
C ALA A 33 26.60 0.55 7.94
N SER A 34 26.57 1.83 7.53
CA SER A 34 27.02 2.94 8.37
C SER A 34 25.92 3.83 8.94
N GLY A 35 24.69 3.73 8.42
CA GLY A 35 23.60 4.65 8.74
C GLY A 35 23.79 6.08 8.18
N GLY A 36 24.85 6.33 7.39
CA GLY A 36 25.17 7.65 6.85
C GLY A 36 24.30 8.02 5.66
N VAL A 37 23.79 9.26 5.62
CA VAL A 37 23.02 9.77 4.46
C VAL A 37 23.95 9.97 3.27
N ARG A 38 23.68 9.29 2.17
CA ARG A 38 24.43 9.40 0.91
C ARG A 38 24.01 10.59 0.07
N TRP A 39 22.70 10.78 -0.06
CA TRP A 39 22.10 11.92 -0.71
C TRP A 39 20.69 12.16 -0.18
N ARG A 40 20.19 13.38 -0.42
CA ARG A 40 18.86 13.83 -0.03
C ARG A 40 18.24 14.64 -1.16
N PHE A 41 16.99 14.32 -1.48
CA PHE A 41 16.12 15.12 -2.33
C PHE A 41 15.04 15.75 -1.46
N THR A 42 14.78 17.04 -1.64
CA THR A 42 13.69 17.77 -0.98
C THR A 42 12.71 18.24 -2.04
N ALA A 43 11.46 17.77 -1.97
CA ALA A 43 10.43 18.20 -2.92
C ALA A 43 10.15 19.70 -2.79
N PRO A 44 10.01 20.43 -3.92
CA PRO A 44 9.56 21.82 -3.90
C PRO A 44 8.22 21.95 -3.17
N GLY A 45 8.13 22.88 -2.23
CA GLY A 45 6.98 23.05 -1.34
C GLY A 45 7.14 22.43 0.05
N TYR A 46 8.23 21.72 0.34
CA TYR A 46 8.50 21.10 1.63
C TYR A 46 8.19 22.00 2.83
N SER A 47 8.67 23.23 2.80
CA SER A 47 8.50 24.18 3.90
C SER A 47 7.04 24.57 4.18
N SER A 48 6.16 24.49 3.17
CA SER A 48 4.73 24.75 3.34
C SER A 48 3.97 23.55 3.90
N TRP A 49 4.54 22.34 3.82
CA TRP A 49 3.90 21.12 4.32
C TRP A 49 4.44 20.69 5.68
N ALA A 50 5.70 21.02 6.00
CA ALA A 50 6.33 20.60 7.25
C ALA A 50 5.50 21.03 8.47
N GLY A 51 5.11 20.06 9.32
CA GLY A 51 4.24 20.26 10.48
C GLY A 51 2.74 20.39 10.16
N SER A 52 2.33 20.31 8.86
CA SER A 52 0.93 20.39 8.46
C SER A 52 0.27 19.01 8.38
N ALA A 53 -1.06 19.00 8.14
CA ALA A 53 -1.81 17.78 7.86
C ALA A 53 -1.65 17.30 6.41
N GLN A 54 -1.04 18.08 5.52
CA GLN A 54 -0.82 17.72 4.13
C GLN A 54 0.46 16.88 4.02
N ILE A 55 0.29 15.57 3.94
CA ILE A 55 1.35 14.56 4.04
C ILE A 55 1.28 13.55 2.89
N THR A 56 2.32 12.77 2.71
CA THR A 56 2.31 11.51 1.95
C THR A 56 2.80 10.35 2.83
N THR A 57 2.26 9.16 2.62
CA THR A 57 2.70 7.92 3.27
C THR A 57 3.07 6.86 2.23
N ALA A 58 3.46 7.31 1.04
CA ALA A 58 3.81 6.45 -0.07
C ALA A 58 5.22 5.86 0.08
N THR A 59 5.32 4.55 0.00
CA THR A 59 6.60 3.86 -0.20
C THR A 59 7.13 4.18 -1.59
N PRO A 60 8.39 4.60 -1.76
CA PRO A 60 8.98 4.79 -3.07
C PRO A 60 9.15 3.46 -3.81
N VAL A 61 9.40 3.51 -5.13
CA VAL A 61 9.70 2.33 -5.94
C VAL A 61 10.92 2.60 -6.83
N ALA A 62 11.72 1.56 -7.08
CA ALA A 62 12.80 1.61 -8.05
C ALA A 62 12.40 0.98 -9.39
N ASP A 63 13.06 1.40 -10.47
CA ASP A 63 12.99 0.68 -11.73
C ASP A 63 13.82 -0.62 -11.69
N PRO A 64 13.58 -1.60 -12.56
CA PRO A 64 14.32 -2.86 -12.56
C PRO A 64 15.82 -2.74 -12.86
N THR A 65 16.28 -1.60 -13.38
CA THR A 65 17.71 -1.33 -13.58
C THR A 65 18.38 -0.74 -12.37
N GLU A 66 17.61 -0.42 -11.31
CA GLU A 66 18.03 0.24 -10.06
C GLU A 66 18.80 1.56 -10.28
N LYS A 67 18.60 2.19 -11.44
CA LYS A 67 19.18 3.50 -11.78
C LYS A 67 18.28 4.66 -11.34
N TRP A 68 16.98 4.39 -11.22
CA TRP A 68 15.97 5.39 -10.95
C TRP A 68 15.05 4.97 -9.80
N ILE A 69 14.71 5.96 -9.01
CA ILE A 69 13.75 5.85 -7.91
C ILE A 69 12.60 6.79 -8.20
N TYR A 70 11.39 6.35 -7.88
CA TYR A 70 10.20 7.18 -7.99
C TYR A 70 9.65 7.40 -6.59
N ALA A 71 9.41 8.68 -6.26
CA ALA A 71 8.98 9.11 -4.92
C ALA A 71 7.84 10.12 -5.01
N ALA A 72 6.96 10.10 -4.01
CA ALA A 72 5.81 10.99 -3.93
C ALA A 72 6.08 12.22 -3.06
N SER A 73 5.28 13.28 -3.24
CA SER A 73 5.23 14.40 -2.33
C SER A 73 3.79 14.78 -1.96
N PRO A 74 3.59 15.52 -0.84
CA PRO A 74 2.28 16.02 -0.44
C PRO A 74 1.63 16.96 -1.47
N GLY A 75 2.42 17.53 -2.39
CA GLY A 75 1.92 18.32 -3.52
C GLY A 75 1.25 17.48 -4.63
N GLY A 76 0.98 16.20 -4.40
CA GLY A 76 0.33 15.31 -5.37
C GLY A 76 1.21 15.01 -6.59
N ARG A 77 2.53 15.03 -6.42
CA ARG A 77 3.50 14.82 -7.51
C ARG A 77 4.33 13.57 -7.29
N ILE A 78 4.63 12.91 -8.39
CA ILE A 78 5.64 11.85 -8.46
C ILE A 78 6.90 12.44 -9.09
N TYR A 79 8.05 12.12 -8.51
CA TYR A 79 9.38 12.52 -8.97
C TYR A 79 10.17 11.30 -9.40
N LYS A 80 10.90 11.39 -10.52
CA LYS A 80 11.93 10.45 -10.92
C LYS A 80 13.27 10.96 -10.44
N LEU A 81 13.94 10.21 -9.57
CA LEU A 81 15.21 10.56 -8.94
C LEU A 81 16.31 9.61 -9.41
N SER A 82 17.50 10.13 -9.66
CA SER A 82 18.69 9.29 -9.86
C SER A 82 19.02 8.54 -8.58
N ALA A 83 19.12 7.22 -8.63
CA ALA A 83 19.44 6.39 -7.47
C ALA A 83 20.85 6.70 -6.90
N SER A 84 21.79 7.14 -7.73
CA SER A 84 23.15 7.48 -7.31
C SER A 84 23.31 8.87 -6.70
N THR A 85 22.45 9.85 -7.07
CA THR A 85 22.66 11.28 -6.70
C THR A 85 21.46 11.96 -6.09
N GLY A 86 20.26 11.36 -6.15
CA GLY A 86 19.02 11.97 -5.72
C GLY A 86 18.51 13.11 -6.63
N ARG A 87 19.20 13.42 -7.74
CA ARG A 87 18.77 14.51 -8.66
C ARG A 87 17.49 14.10 -9.38
N ALA A 88 16.52 15.01 -9.38
CA ALA A 88 15.28 14.82 -10.12
C ALA A 88 15.51 14.98 -11.63
N ALA A 89 14.99 14.00 -12.40
CA ALA A 89 14.98 14.02 -13.86
C ALA A 89 13.68 14.61 -14.39
N TRP A 90 12.54 14.25 -13.79
CA TRP A 90 11.23 14.80 -14.10
C TRP A 90 10.30 14.74 -12.87
N SER A 91 9.19 15.45 -12.96
CA SER A 91 8.06 15.26 -12.03
C SER A 91 6.73 15.47 -12.75
N VAL A 92 5.69 14.79 -12.27
CA VAL A 92 4.34 14.86 -12.82
C VAL A 92 3.30 14.90 -11.70
N SER A 93 2.23 15.68 -11.88
CA SER A 93 1.10 15.70 -10.95
C SER A 93 0.12 14.59 -11.29
N ILE A 94 -0.39 13.91 -10.27
CA ILE A 94 -1.42 12.86 -10.39
C ILE A 94 -2.75 13.23 -9.72
N THR A 95 -2.89 14.48 -9.28
CA THR A 95 -4.14 15.05 -8.76
C THR A 95 -4.25 16.52 -9.12
N LYS A 96 -5.46 17.01 -9.22
CA LYS A 96 -5.77 18.45 -9.36
C LYS A 96 -6.05 19.13 -8.02
N LEU A 97 -6.16 18.34 -6.94
CA LEU A 97 -6.53 18.86 -5.62
C LEU A 97 -5.67 18.21 -4.51
N PRO A 98 -4.33 18.45 -4.50
CA PRO A 98 -3.42 17.78 -3.56
C PRO A 98 -3.69 18.12 -2.09
N SER A 99 -4.44 19.18 -1.79
CA SER A 99 -4.86 19.49 -0.41
C SER A 99 -6.00 18.60 0.10
N ARG A 100 -6.60 17.77 -0.75
CA ARG A 100 -7.68 16.85 -0.44
C ARG A 100 -7.37 15.41 -0.87
N GLU A 101 -6.57 15.25 -1.91
CA GLU A 101 -6.20 13.95 -2.47
C GLU A 101 -4.76 13.61 -2.09
N LYS A 102 -4.61 12.67 -1.16
CA LYS A 102 -3.35 12.18 -0.62
C LYS A 102 -2.80 11.03 -1.48
N ILE A 103 -1.49 11.00 -1.70
CA ILE A 103 -0.79 9.79 -2.16
C ILE A 103 -0.44 8.98 -0.91
N ALA A 104 -1.24 7.97 -0.61
CA ALA A 104 -1.16 7.22 0.64
C ALA A 104 -0.44 5.87 0.52
N SER A 105 -0.56 5.24 -0.64
CA SER A 105 -0.13 3.87 -0.90
C SER A 105 1.26 3.81 -1.51
N ALA A 106 1.89 2.64 -1.47
CA ALA A 106 3.13 2.38 -2.18
C ALA A 106 3.00 2.69 -3.68
N LEU A 107 4.05 3.26 -4.26
CA LEU A 107 4.19 3.35 -5.70
C LEU A 107 4.55 1.96 -6.25
N ASN A 108 4.07 1.66 -7.45
CA ASN A 108 4.38 0.41 -8.13
C ASN A 108 5.03 0.66 -9.48
N TYR A 109 5.84 -0.29 -9.92
CA TYR A 109 6.48 -0.27 -11.24
C TYR A 109 6.14 -1.54 -12.00
N ALA A 110 5.61 -1.40 -13.20
CA ALA A 110 5.32 -2.53 -14.09
C ALA A 110 5.45 -2.11 -15.55
N SER A 111 6.08 -2.95 -16.35
CA SER A 111 6.13 -2.80 -17.84
C SER A 111 6.55 -1.40 -18.32
N GLY A 112 7.53 -0.78 -17.65
CA GLY A 112 8.00 0.57 -18.00
C GLY A 112 7.12 1.71 -17.50
N HIS A 113 6.15 1.43 -16.64
CA HIS A 113 5.25 2.41 -16.05
C HIS A 113 5.42 2.52 -14.55
N VAL A 114 5.32 3.73 -14.03
CA VAL A 114 5.08 3.99 -12.61
C VAL A 114 3.59 4.13 -12.40
N ILE A 115 3.07 3.42 -11.41
CA ILE A 115 1.65 3.39 -11.09
C ILE A 115 1.48 3.96 -9.67
N ALA A 116 0.58 4.92 -9.54
CA ALA A 116 0.31 5.60 -8.28
C ALA A 116 -1.19 5.75 -8.05
N THR A 117 -1.60 5.79 -6.79
CA THR A 117 -3.00 5.96 -6.41
C THR A 117 -3.19 7.16 -5.49
N THR A 118 -4.42 7.65 -5.42
CA THR A 118 -4.84 8.69 -4.50
C THR A 118 -5.96 8.23 -3.58
N GLY A 119 -6.05 8.87 -2.43
CA GLY A 119 -7.14 8.73 -1.46
C GLY A 119 -7.33 10.04 -0.71
N GLY A 120 -8.13 10.01 0.35
CA GLY A 120 -8.35 11.16 1.24
C GLY A 120 -7.27 11.31 2.32
N TYR A 121 -7.37 12.40 3.07
CA TYR A 121 -6.66 12.59 4.33
C TYR A 121 -7.51 12.08 5.50
N ILE A 122 -6.86 11.83 6.64
CA ILE A 122 -7.53 11.43 7.87
C ILE A 122 -8.68 12.39 8.22
N GLY A 123 -9.81 11.84 8.66
CA GLY A 123 -11.01 12.58 9.03
C GLY A 123 -11.87 12.96 7.82
N ASP A 124 -11.72 12.25 6.71
CA ASP A 124 -12.54 12.37 5.49
C ASP A 124 -12.92 13.81 5.13
N GLN A 125 -11.98 14.49 4.52
CA GLN A 125 -12.17 15.89 4.13
C GLN A 125 -12.54 16.01 2.64
N PRO A 126 -13.78 15.70 2.23
CA PRO A 126 -14.20 15.81 0.83
C PRO A 126 -14.06 17.24 0.29
N PRO A 127 -14.04 17.44 -1.04
CA PRO A 127 -14.12 16.39 -2.06
C PRO A 127 -12.76 15.77 -2.37
N TYR A 128 -12.69 14.44 -2.43
CA TYR A 128 -11.55 13.68 -2.96
C TYR A 128 -12.08 12.46 -3.71
N GLN A 129 -11.22 11.72 -4.41
CA GLN A 129 -11.53 10.36 -4.87
C GLN A 129 -10.25 9.56 -5.15
N GLY A 130 -10.41 8.24 -5.27
CA GLY A 130 -9.36 7.34 -5.69
C GLY A 130 -9.09 7.46 -7.20
N HIS A 131 -7.82 7.63 -7.56
CA HIS A 131 -7.33 7.54 -8.93
C HIS A 131 -6.29 6.44 -9.04
N VAL A 132 -6.23 5.77 -10.20
CA VAL A 132 -5.08 4.98 -10.61
C VAL A 132 -4.42 5.73 -11.75
N ALA A 133 -3.26 6.30 -11.50
CA ALA A 133 -2.47 7.06 -12.47
C ALA A 133 -1.35 6.19 -13.03
N VAL A 134 -1.30 6.02 -14.34
CA VAL A 134 -0.25 5.30 -15.08
C VAL A 134 0.66 6.30 -15.77
N ILE A 135 1.94 6.27 -15.43
CA ILE A 135 2.95 7.25 -15.84
C ILE A 135 4.04 6.53 -16.65
N ASP A 136 4.39 7.03 -17.81
CA ASP A 136 5.56 6.55 -18.55
C ASP A 136 6.83 6.83 -17.75
N ALA A 137 7.52 5.79 -17.33
CA ALA A 137 8.68 5.88 -16.46
C ALA A 137 9.88 6.59 -17.11
N ALA A 138 9.98 6.57 -18.42
CA ALA A 138 11.06 7.24 -19.13
C ALA A 138 10.84 8.75 -19.20
N SER A 139 9.67 9.19 -19.65
CA SER A 139 9.38 10.60 -19.96
C SER A 139 8.67 11.36 -18.85
N GLY A 140 8.02 10.68 -17.90
CA GLY A 140 7.14 11.29 -16.89
C GLY A 140 5.77 11.70 -17.44
N ARG A 141 5.42 11.29 -18.68
CA ARG A 141 4.11 11.58 -19.25
C ARG A 141 3.04 10.76 -18.54
N LEU A 142 1.99 11.43 -18.06
CA LEU A 142 0.78 10.77 -17.57
C LEU A 142 0.05 10.15 -18.76
N LEU A 143 0.02 8.82 -18.82
CA LEU A 143 -0.54 8.07 -19.95
C LEU A 143 -2.04 7.90 -19.80
N HIS A 144 -2.48 7.48 -18.62
CA HIS A 144 -3.88 7.24 -18.33
C HIS A 144 -4.17 7.49 -16.84
N VAL A 145 -5.43 7.82 -16.56
CA VAL A 145 -5.97 7.89 -15.19
C VAL A 145 -7.32 7.20 -15.21
N TRP A 146 -7.44 6.14 -14.42
CA TRP A 146 -8.72 5.56 -14.08
C TRP A 146 -9.23 6.22 -12.80
N ASN A 147 -10.47 6.69 -12.82
CA ASN A 147 -11.13 7.30 -11.66
C ASN A 147 -12.07 6.27 -11.02
N SER A 148 -11.99 6.08 -9.71
CA SER A 148 -12.87 5.12 -9.00
C SER A 148 -14.34 5.53 -9.04
N LEU A 149 -14.61 6.83 -9.15
CA LEU A 149 -15.94 7.41 -9.34
C LEU A 149 -15.95 8.23 -10.64
N CYS A 150 -17.08 8.26 -11.34
CA CYS A 150 -17.15 8.84 -12.67
C CYS A 150 -16.08 8.22 -13.61
N SER A 151 -15.89 6.89 -13.56
CA SER A 151 -14.84 6.18 -14.31
C SER A 151 -14.99 6.26 -15.83
N ASN A 152 -16.16 6.69 -16.32
CA ASN A 152 -16.39 7.03 -17.73
C ASN A 152 -15.76 8.37 -18.17
N ARG A 153 -15.11 9.12 -17.25
CA ARG A 153 -14.39 10.35 -17.55
C ARG A 153 -12.89 10.08 -17.61
N ALA A 154 -12.27 10.44 -18.73
CA ALA A 154 -10.84 10.24 -18.93
C ALA A 154 -9.99 11.32 -18.22
N GLY A 155 -8.78 10.94 -17.80
CA GLY A 155 -7.77 11.84 -17.24
C GLY A 155 -8.07 12.31 -15.83
N LEU A 156 -7.23 13.22 -15.34
CA LEU A 156 -7.43 13.84 -14.03
C LEU A 156 -8.67 14.73 -14.03
N ILE A 157 -9.58 14.47 -13.11
CA ILE A 157 -10.75 15.30 -12.87
C ILE A 157 -10.57 16.14 -11.59
N VAL A 158 -11.32 17.21 -11.48
CA VAL A 158 -11.48 17.91 -10.18
C VAL A 158 -12.56 17.15 -9.43
N PRO A 159 -12.33 16.62 -8.23
CA PRO A 159 -13.25 15.73 -7.53
C PRO A 159 -14.67 16.31 -7.37
N SER A 160 -14.78 17.62 -7.09
CA SER A 160 -16.08 18.29 -6.94
C SER A 160 -16.96 18.31 -8.21
N THR A 161 -16.39 17.96 -9.37
CA THR A 161 -17.15 17.88 -10.63
C THR A 161 -17.79 16.50 -10.86
N CYS A 162 -17.51 15.53 -10.01
CA CYS A 162 -18.19 14.25 -9.94
C CYS A 162 -19.31 14.32 -8.89
N PRO A 163 -20.53 13.86 -9.17
CA PRO A 163 -21.62 13.84 -8.19
C PRO A 163 -21.32 12.93 -6.99
N ALA A 164 -20.61 11.82 -7.22
CA ALA A 164 -20.15 10.92 -6.18
C ALA A 164 -18.79 11.36 -5.63
N ARG A 165 -18.51 11.06 -4.36
CA ARG A 165 -17.30 11.49 -3.64
C ARG A 165 -16.73 10.33 -2.86
N ASP A 166 -15.47 10.49 -2.41
CA ASP A 166 -14.72 9.60 -1.56
C ASP A 166 -14.11 8.43 -2.36
N SER A 167 -14.31 7.17 -2.01
CA SER A 167 -13.74 6.01 -2.75
C SER A 167 -12.20 6.03 -2.83
N ALA A 168 -11.54 6.28 -1.69
CA ALA A 168 -10.09 6.29 -1.59
C ALA A 168 -9.47 4.96 -2.05
N ILE A 169 -8.30 5.02 -2.71
CA ILE A 169 -7.42 3.87 -2.95
C ILE A 169 -6.20 4.09 -2.06
N TRP A 170 -6.24 3.53 -0.84
CA TRP A 170 -5.28 3.83 0.21
C TRP A 170 -4.65 2.63 0.90
N GLY A 171 -5.05 1.41 0.52
CA GLY A 171 -4.41 0.19 0.98
C GLY A 171 -2.90 0.22 0.77
N ARG A 172 -2.13 -0.30 1.74
CA ARG A 172 -0.66 -0.09 1.85
C ARG A 172 0.12 -0.47 0.59
N SER A 173 -0.25 -1.56 -0.09
CA SER A 173 0.45 -2.02 -1.30
C SER A 173 0.16 -1.15 -2.55
N GLY A 174 -0.84 -0.27 -2.50
CA GLY A 174 -1.30 0.47 -3.67
C GLY A 174 -1.95 -0.46 -4.71
N VAL A 175 -1.55 -0.28 -5.96
CA VAL A 175 -1.95 -1.19 -7.04
C VAL A 175 -1.18 -2.49 -6.93
N VAL A 176 -1.87 -3.61 -6.91
CA VAL A 176 -1.22 -4.93 -6.99
C VAL A 176 -1.20 -5.39 -8.45
N VAL A 177 -0.02 -5.69 -8.96
CA VAL A 177 0.15 -6.21 -10.31
C VAL A 177 0.04 -7.73 -10.27
N ASP A 178 -0.91 -8.30 -10.98
CA ASP A 178 -1.03 -9.75 -11.12
C ASP A 178 0.19 -10.30 -11.86
N PRO A 179 1.01 -11.15 -11.24
CA PRO A 179 2.26 -11.62 -11.85
C PRO A 179 2.04 -12.53 -13.05
N SER A 180 0.84 -13.07 -13.23
CA SER A 180 0.50 -13.99 -14.33
C SER A 180 0.00 -13.27 -15.58
N THR A 181 -0.66 -12.11 -15.42
CA THR A 181 -1.32 -11.39 -16.52
C THR A 181 -0.80 -9.99 -16.74
N GLY A 182 -0.18 -9.38 -15.71
CA GLY A 182 0.19 -7.97 -15.69
C GLY A 182 -0.99 -7.02 -15.44
N ASP A 183 -2.18 -7.54 -15.15
CA ASP A 183 -3.34 -6.73 -14.82
C ASP A 183 -3.18 -6.07 -13.44
N LEU A 184 -3.89 -4.99 -13.26
CA LEU A 184 -3.85 -4.18 -12.05
C LEU A 184 -5.06 -4.50 -11.17
N LEU A 185 -4.81 -4.78 -9.90
CA LEU A 185 -5.84 -5.00 -8.89
C LEU A 185 -5.82 -3.84 -7.90
N VAL A 186 -6.98 -3.27 -7.61
CA VAL A 186 -7.16 -2.23 -6.60
C VAL A 186 -8.40 -2.51 -5.76
N ALA A 187 -8.41 -2.00 -4.54
CA ALA A 187 -9.61 -1.92 -3.72
C ALA A 187 -9.88 -0.46 -3.37
N THR A 188 -11.16 -0.12 -3.30
CA THR A 188 -11.65 1.24 -3.06
C THR A 188 -12.40 1.31 -1.73
N GLY A 189 -12.37 2.48 -1.11
CA GLY A 189 -13.09 2.76 0.12
C GLY A 189 -14.51 3.24 -0.12
N ASN A 190 -15.10 3.73 0.96
CA ASN A 190 -16.50 4.14 1.05
C ASN A 190 -16.91 5.13 -0.04
N ALA A 191 -17.91 4.75 -0.80
CA ALA A 191 -18.58 5.60 -1.78
C ALA A 191 -19.76 4.84 -2.41
N PRO A 192 -20.60 5.51 -3.20
CA PRO A 192 -21.62 4.82 -3.98
C PRO A 192 -21.01 3.82 -4.96
N TRP A 193 -21.65 2.66 -5.08
CA TRP A 193 -21.29 1.63 -6.05
C TRP A 193 -22.44 1.36 -7.03
N ASP A 194 -22.15 1.35 -8.33
CA ASP A 194 -23.04 0.89 -9.39
C ASP A 194 -22.38 -0.20 -10.27
N GLY A 195 -21.07 -0.47 -10.03
CA GLY A 195 -20.28 -1.44 -10.78
C GLY A 195 -20.07 -1.08 -12.26
N ARG A 196 -20.34 0.17 -12.66
CA ARG A 196 -20.25 0.67 -14.04
C ARG A 196 -19.43 1.93 -14.14
N THR A 197 -19.78 2.95 -13.35
CA THR A 197 -19.11 4.26 -13.32
C THR A 197 -18.64 4.65 -11.94
N ASN A 198 -19.20 4.05 -10.89
CA ASN A 198 -18.87 4.28 -9.50
C ASN A 198 -18.51 2.94 -8.83
N PHE A 199 -17.32 2.87 -8.30
CA PHE A 199 -16.77 1.68 -7.70
C PHE A 199 -16.36 1.96 -6.24
N GLY A 200 -17.30 2.39 -5.40
CA GLY A 200 -17.11 2.46 -3.95
C GLY A 200 -17.15 1.07 -3.33
N ASP A 201 -16.37 0.83 -2.28
CA ASP A 201 -16.24 -0.46 -1.57
C ASP A 201 -16.15 -1.66 -2.52
N ALA A 202 -15.23 -1.56 -3.48
CA ALA A 202 -15.09 -2.55 -4.55
C ALA A 202 -13.65 -3.03 -4.72
N VAL A 203 -13.51 -4.28 -5.18
CA VAL A 203 -12.28 -4.76 -5.80
C VAL A 203 -12.44 -4.64 -7.30
N VAL A 204 -11.47 -3.98 -7.96
CA VAL A 204 -11.50 -3.75 -9.40
C VAL A 204 -10.23 -4.28 -10.04
N ARG A 205 -10.40 -5.07 -11.11
CA ARG A 205 -9.33 -5.52 -11.98
C ARG A 205 -9.31 -4.65 -13.22
N LEU A 206 -8.19 -4.02 -13.47
CA LEU A 206 -7.94 -3.15 -14.60
C LEU A 206 -6.92 -3.78 -15.55
N SER A 207 -6.96 -3.43 -16.82
CA SER A 207 -5.86 -3.73 -17.75
C SER A 207 -4.55 -3.10 -17.26
N SER A 208 -3.41 -3.60 -17.72
CA SER A 208 -2.06 -3.13 -17.32
C SER A 208 -1.82 -1.63 -17.53
N GLY A 209 -2.56 -0.98 -18.43
CA GLY A 209 -2.55 0.46 -18.65
C GLY A 209 -3.67 1.21 -17.92
N ALA A 210 -4.45 0.54 -17.06
CA ALA A 210 -5.65 1.05 -16.40
C ALA A 210 -6.71 1.65 -17.36
N THR A 211 -6.72 1.23 -18.62
CA THR A 211 -7.63 1.77 -19.64
C THR A 211 -8.99 1.09 -19.69
N THR A 212 -9.09 -0.11 -19.14
CA THR A 212 -10.29 -0.96 -19.20
C THR A 212 -10.53 -1.67 -17.88
N VAL A 213 -11.75 -1.68 -17.41
CA VAL A 213 -12.21 -2.53 -16.30
C VAL A 213 -12.38 -3.94 -16.85
N LEU A 214 -11.60 -4.89 -16.33
CA LEU A 214 -11.61 -6.30 -16.73
C LEU A 214 -12.43 -7.16 -15.78
N GLY A 215 -12.73 -6.65 -14.60
CA GLY A 215 -13.52 -7.33 -13.60
C GLY A 215 -13.80 -6.41 -12.42
N ASN A 216 -14.85 -6.70 -11.70
CA ASN A 216 -15.22 -5.96 -10.49
C ASN A 216 -15.94 -6.86 -9.50
N TYR A 217 -15.91 -6.47 -8.24
CA TYR A 217 -16.60 -7.13 -7.15
C TYR A 217 -16.93 -6.11 -6.07
N THR A 218 -18.09 -6.22 -5.45
CA THR A 218 -18.43 -5.58 -4.17
C THR A 218 -19.13 -6.58 -3.25
N PRO A 219 -18.98 -6.48 -1.92
CA PRO A 219 -19.74 -7.30 -0.99
C PRO A 219 -21.25 -7.07 -1.11
N ALA A 220 -22.05 -8.09 -0.76
CA ALA A 220 -23.51 -7.97 -0.79
C ALA A 220 -24.06 -6.93 0.21
N ASP A 221 -23.28 -6.63 1.25
CA ASP A 221 -23.59 -5.66 2.30
C ASP A 221 -22.92 -4.28 2.07
N THR A 222 -22.52 -3.96 0.83
CA THR A 222 -21.82 -2.71 0.46
C THR A 222 -22.53 -1.44 0.95
N ALA A 223 -23.88 -1.42 0.96
CA ALA A 223 -24.63 -0.27 1.47
C ALA A 223 -24.40 -0.03 2.97
N GLN A 224 -24.24 -1.11 3.75
CA GLN A 224 -23.91 -1.03 5.18
C GLN A 224 -22.45 -0.60 5.35
N LEU A 225 -21.51 -1.16 4.57
CA LEU A 225 -20.10 -0.76 4.62
C LEU A 225 -19.98 0.75 4.42
N ASN A 226 -20.57 1.27 3.35
CA ASN A 226 -20.55 2.69 3.02
C ASN A 226 -21.18 3.57 4.11
N SER A 227 -22.28 3.13 4.74
CA SER A 227 -22.96 3.93 5.78
C SER A 227 -22.26 3.90 7.13
N SER A 228 -21.37 2.93 7.37
CA SER A 228 -20.70 2.69 8.65
C SER A 228 -19.20 2.98 8.63
N ASP A 229 -18.70 3.58 7.55
CA ASP A 229 -17.26 3.85 7.33
C ASP A 229 -16.39 2.57 7.43
N LEU A 230 -16.88 1.47 6.85
CA LEU A 230 -16.19 0.18 6.86
C LEU A 230 -15.51 -0.10 5.53
N ASP A 231 -14.56 0.78 5.16
CA ASP A 231 -13.82 0.68 3.89
C ASP A 231 -13.35 -0.74 3.55
N LEU A 232 -13.82 -1.29 2.44
CA LEU A 232 -13.23 -2.48 1.85
C LEU A 232 -11.77 -2.21 1.40
N GLY A 233 -11.52 -0.99 0.93
CA GLY A 233 -10.22 -0.53 0.45
C GLY A 233 -9.23 -0.12 1.53
N SER A 234 -9.45 -0.41 2.80
CA SER A 234 -8.49 -0.16 3.89
C SER A 234 -7.20 -0.95 3.72
N THR A 235 -7.24 -2.08 3.00
CA THR A 235 -6.06 -2.80 2.52
C THR A 235 -6.13 -3.02 1.00
N SER A 236 -5.00 -3.36 0.38
CA SER A 236 -4.97 -3.73 -1.04
C SER A 236 -5.33 -5.20 -1.23
N PRO A 237 -5.84 -5.58 -2.42
CA PRO A 237 -5.97 -6.99 -2.78
C PRO A 237 -4.60 -7.71 -2.70
N PHE A 238 -4.61 -9.02 -2.51
CA PHE A 238 -3.41 -9.84 -2.56
C PHE A 238 -3.65 -11.10 -3.39
N VAL A 239 -2.64 -11.50 -4.18
CA VAL A 239 -2.75 -12.62 -5.12
C VAL A 239 -2.40 -13.93 -4.40
N LEU A 240 -3.37 -14.84 -4.28
CA LEU A 240 -3.20 -16.16 -3.67
C LEU A 240 -2.67 -17.18 -4.67
N ASP A 241 -3.25 -17.20 -5.87
CA ASP A 241 -2.76 -17.94 -7.05
C ASP A 241 -3.29 -17.29 -8.35
N ALA A 242 -3.06 -17.92 -9.51
CA ALA A 242 -3.47 -17.37 -10.80
C ALA A 242 -5.00 -17.18 -10.97
N GLY A 243 -5.81 -17.83 -10.13
CA GLY A 243 -7.28 -17.78 -10.21
C GLY A 243 -7.95 -17.12 -9.01
N HIS A 244 -7.19 -16.84 -7.96
CA HIS A 244 -7.75 -16.41 -6.69
C HIS A 244 -6.98 -15.25 -6.08
N ILE A 245 -7.73 -14.30 -5.55
CA ILE A 245 -7.22 -13.16 -4.79
C ILE A 245 -7.90 -13.10 -3.43
N GLY A 246 -7.24 -12.43 -2.48
CA GLY A 246 -7.83 -12.11 -1.20
C GLY A 246 -8.04 -10.60 -1.06
N GLN A 247 -9.03 -10.21 -0.24
CA GLN A 247 -9.34 -8.84 0.12
C GLN A 247 -9.78 -8.74 1.58
N GLY A 248 -9.08 -7.95 2.35
CA GLY A 248 -9.50 -7.57 3.71
C GLY A 248 -10.31 -6.26 3.71
N GLY A 249 -10.76 -5.82 4.89
CA GLY A 249 -11.49 -4.57 5.05
C GLY A 249 -11.57 -4.12 6.51
N LYS A 250 -12.17 -2.95 6.75
CA LYS A 250 -12.48 -2.45 8.10
C LYS A 250 -13.60 -3.26 8.78
N ASP A 251 -14.30 -4.08 8.06
CA ASP A 251 -15.39 -4.91 8.58
C ASP A 251 -14.92 -6.20 9.28
N GLY A 252 -13.64 -6.32 9.56
CA GLY A 252 -13.07 -7.48 10.27
C GLY A 252 -13.08 -8.78 9.47
N LYS A 253 -13.18 -8.71 8.16
CA LYS A 253 -13.29 -9.89 7.27
C LYS A 253 -12.15 -9.92 6.26
N ILE A 254 -11.68 -11.13 5.94
CA ILE A 254 -10.85 -11.44 4.77
C ILE A 254 -11.67 -12.33 3.84
N ARG A 255 -11.83 -11.88 2.61
CA ARG A 255 -12.60 -12.55 1.56
C ARG A 255 -11.67 -13.22 0.56
N VAL A 256 -11.95 -14.45 0.19
CA VAL A 256 -11.29 -15.13 -0.94
C VAL A 256 -12.21 -15.04 -2.15
N LEU A 257 -11.69 -14.48 -3.23
CA LEU A 257 -12.43 -14.19 -4.45
C LEU A 257 -11.87 -15.00 -5.63
N SER A 258 -12.76 -15.47 -6.50
CA SER A 258 -12.37 -16.04 -7.78
C SER A 258 -12.28 -14.95 -8.84
N VAL A 259 -11.11 -14.80 -9.48
CA VAL A 259 -10.90 -13.85 -10.58
C VAL A 259 -11.88 -14.12 -11.74
N ALA A 260 -12.19 -15.39 -12.00
CA ALA A 260 -13.15 -15.77 -13.05
C ALA A 260 -14.58 -15.32 -12.74
N ARG A 261 -15.00 -15.33 -11.47
CA ARG A 261 -16.34 -14.89 -11.08
C ARG A 261 -16.54 -13.38 -11.14
N MET A 262 -15.48 -12.59 -11.01
CA MET A 262 -15.54 -11.15 -11.13
C MET A 262 -15.21 -10.65 -12.54
N HIS A 263 -15.01 -11.56 -13.51
CA HIS A 263 -14.60 -11.20 -14.86
C HIS A 263 -15.72 -10.50 -15.64
N GLY A 264 -15.32 -9.48 -16.43
CA GLY A 264 -16.21 -8.71 -17.28
C GLY A 264 -16.68 -7.39 -16.67
N THR A 265 -17.42 -6.63 -17.47
CA THR A 265 -17.92 -5.29 -17.12
C THR A 265 -19.32 -5.31 -16.47
N THR A 266 -19.93 -6.49 -16.33
CA THR A 266 -21.19 -6.64 -15.60
C THR A 266 -20.90 -6.44 -14.10
N PRO A 267 -21.73 -5.68 -13.38
CA PRO A 267 -21.60 -5.54 -11.93
C PRO A 267 -21.70 -6.88 -11.21
N HIS A 268 -20.75 -7.19 -10.33
CA HIS A 268 -20.72 -8.43 -9.54
C HIS A 268 -20.84 -8.10 -8.05
N THR A 269 -21.81 -8.68 -7.40
CA THR A 269 -22.11 -8.49 -5.98
C THR A 269 -22.07 -9.83 -5.26
N GLY A 270 -21.25 -9.93 -4.19
CA GLY A 270 -21.09 -11.18 -3.44
C GLY A 270 -20.44 -12.29 -4.28
N GLY A 271 -20.59 -13.52 -3.83
CA GLY A 271 -20.05 -14.70 -4.51
C GLY A 271 -18.63 -15.05 -4.10
N GLU A 272 -18.22 -14.66 -2.90
CA GLU A 272 -16.98 -15.05 -2.24
C GLU A 272 -16.86 -16.59 -2.17
N LEU A 273 -15.67 -17.11 -2.34
CA LEU A 273 -15.40 -18.53 -2.14
C LEU A 273 -15.36 -18.87 -0.65
N GLN A 274 -14.81 -17.95 0.13
CA GLN A 274 -14.70 -18.05 1.57
C GLN A 274 -14.62 -16.67 2.19
N ILE A 275 -15.12 -16.54 3.41
CA ILE A 275 -14.89 -15.41 4.30
C ILE A 275 -14.30 -15.96 5.59
N VAL A 276 -13.18 -15.38 6.06
CA VAL A 276 -12.61 -15.63 7.38
C VAL A 276 -12.52 -14.31 8.13
N SER A 277 -12.42 -14.34 9.46
CA SER A 277 -12.17 -13.14 10.26
C SER A 277 -10.74 -12.64 10.04
N THR A 278 -10.52 -11.34 10.24
CA THR A 278 -9.17 -10.79 10.45
C THR A 278 -8.60 -11.31 11.76
N PRO A 279 -7.29 -11.19 12.03
CA PRO A 279 -6.66 -11.82 13.21
C PRO A 279 -7.32 -11.52 14.56
N SER A 280 -7.89 -10.35 14.75
CA SER A 280 -8.64 -10.01 15.97
C SER A 280 -10.15 -9.76 15.73
N GLY A 281 -10.63 -9.97 14.50
CA GLY A 281 -12.00 -9.67 14.13
C GLY A 281 -12.29 -8.19 13.99
N THR A 282 -11.24 -7.35 13.85
CA THR A 282 -11.35 -5.90 13.73
C THR A 282 -10.78 -5.41 12.39
N ASP A 283 -10.69 -4.09 12.25
CA ASP A 283 -10.20 -3.40 11.05
C ASP A 283 -8.84 -3.93 10.57
N LEU A 284 -8.73 -4.23 9.28
CA LEU A 284 -7.47 -4.56 8.64
C LEU A 284 -6.98 -3.38 7.80
N PHE A 285 -5.91 -2.73 8.28
CA PHE A 285 -5.25 -1.60 7.60
C PHE A 285 -3.92 -2.00 6.96
N THR A 286 -3.44 -3.20 7.21
CA THR A 286 -2.14 -3.69 6.83
C THR A 286 -2.21 -4.46 5.51
N ALA A 287 -1.08 -4.60 4.82
CA ALA A 287 -0.98 -5.47 3.66
C ALA A 287 -0.62 -6.89 4.11
N PRO A 288 -1.49 -7.88 3.90
CA PRO A 288 -1.15 -9.28 4.16
C PRO A 288 0.03 -9.76 3.30
N ALA A 289 0.84 -10.67 3.86
CA ALA A 289 1.93 -11.31 3.13
C ALA A 289 1.53 -12.70 2.62
N VAL A 290 1.70 -12.93 1.32
CA VAL A 290 1.54 -14.26 0.71
C VAL A 290 2.91 -14.87 0.48
N TRP A 291 3.17 -16.00 1.12
CA TRP A 291 4.44 -16.71 0.99
C TRP A 291 4.25 -18.08 0.34
N ARG A 292 4.93 -18.28 -0.79
CA ARG A 292 4.94 -19.54 -1.51
C ARG A 292 6.26 -20.27 -1.25
N THR A 293 6.19 -21.49 -0.72
CA THR A 293 7.35 -22.32 -0.43
C THR A 293 7.09 -23.77 -0.80
N GLY A 294 7.86 -24.31 -1.76
CA GLY A 294 7.59 -25.63 -2.32
C GLY A 294 6.17 -25.73 -2.90
N SER A 295 5.38 -26.66 -2.40
CA SER A 295 3.98 -26.84 -2.78
C SER A 295 2.97 -26.13 -1.88
N SER A 296 3.44 -25.37 -0.89
CA SER A 296 2.62 -24.70 0.12
C SER A 296 2.49 -23.22 -0.14
N THR A 297 1.29 -22.68 0.01
CA THR A 297 1.03 -21.24 0.05
C THR A 297 0.50 -20.86 1.43
N TRP A 298 1.10 -19.83 2.00
CA TRP A 298 0.74 -19.27 3.29
C TRP A 298 0.23 -17.86 3.12
N LEU A 299 -0.74 -17.47 3.94
CA LEU A 299 -1.16 -16.10 4.14
C LEU A 299 -0.81 -15.70 5.57
N PHE A 300 -0.20 -14.54 5.75
CA PHE A 300 0.01 -13.92 7.04
C PHE A 300 -0.66 -12.54 7.05
N ALA A 301 -1.45 -12.26 8.06
CA ALA A 301 -2.02 -10.94 8.30
C ALA A 301 -1.79 -10.52 9.75
N ALA A 302 -1.73 -9.22 9.96
CA ALA A 302 -1.71 -8.61 11.28
C ALA A 302 -2.66 -7.41 11.27
N ASP A 303 -3.43 -7.27 12.33
CA ASP A 303 -4.26 -6.11 12.63
C ASP A 303 -3.84 -5.48 13.96
N ASN A 304 -4.63 -4.59 14.51
CA ASN A 304 -4.29 -3.92 15.78
C ASN A 304 -4.28 -4.87 16.99
N GLY A 305 -4.98 -5.99 16.93
CA GLY A 305 -5.17 -6.90 18.05
C GLY A 305 -4.54 -8.28 17.88
N GLY A 306 -4.16 -8.67 16.66
CA GLY A 306 -3.68 -10.02 16.41
C GLY A 306 -2.73 -10.15 15.21
N THR A 307 -2.02 -11.26 15.18
CA THR A 307 -1.23 -11.75 14.04
C THR A 307 -1.63 -13.19 13.78
N GLU A 308 -1.96 -13.53 12.56
CA GLU A 308 -2.48 -14.86 12.20
C GLU A 308 -1.88 -15.37 10.91
N ALA A 309 -1.79 -16.69 10.80
CA ALA A 309 -1.34 -17.41 9.62
C ALA A 309 -2.36 -18.46 9.18
N TRP A 310 -2.52 -18.54 7.88
CA TRP A 310 -3.34 -19.56 7.23
C TRP A 310 -2.54 -20.33 6.20
N HIS A 311 -2.86 -21.61 6.08
CA HIS A 311 -2.57 -22.37 4.86
C HIS A 311 -3.63 -22.05 3.82
N TYR A 312 -3.17 -21.75 2.60
CA TYR A 312 -4.05 -21.56 1.46
C TYR A 312 -3.98 -22.75 0.50
N ARG A 313 -5.14 -23.24 0.08
CA ARG A 313 -5.25 -24.28 -0.94
C ARG A 313 -6.55 -24.17 -1.72
N ASN A 314 -6.46 -24.05 -3.06
CA ASN A 314 -7.60 -24.11 -3.99
C ASN A 314 -8.79 -23.19 -3.60
N GLY A 315 -8.54 -21.96 -3.27
CA GLY A 315 -9.58 -20.98 -2.90
C GLY A 315 -9.98 -21.03 -1.41
N HIS A 316 -9.31 -21.81 -0.57
CA HIS A 316 -9.62 -21.92 0.85
C HIS A 316 -8.42 -21.61 1.75
N LEU A 317 -8.67 -20.88 2.80
CA LEU A 317 -7.78 -20.57 3.91
C LEU A 317 -8.14 -21.47 5.10
N THR A 318 -7.13 -22.11 5.69
CA THR A 318 -7.27 -22.90 6.92
C THR A 318 -6.31 -22.33 7.94
N GLU A 319 -6.82 -21.89 9.09
CA GLU A 319 -6.01 -21.36 10.18
C GLU A 319 -4.92 -22.34 10.58
N ALA A 320 -3.70 -21.84 10.73
CA ALA A 320 -2.54 -22.60 11.17
C ALA A 320 -2.12 -22.20 12.59
N TRP A 321 -2.06 -20.91 12.88
CA TRP A 321 -1.78 -20.36 14.19
C TRP A 321 -2.20 -18.90 14.28
N GLN A 322 -2.42 -18.42 15.52
CA GLN A 322 -2.79 -17.05 15.84
C GLN A 322 -2.06 -16.58 17.11
N HIS A 323 -1.73 -15.31 17.16
CA HIS A 323 -1.20 -14.61 18.33
C HIS A 323 -2.03 -13.38 18.68
N PRO A 324 -2.26 -13.10 19.99
CA PRO A 324 -2.98 -11.92 20.46
C PRO A 324 -2.06 -10.68 20.53
N THR A 325 -1.14 -10.55 19.57
CA THR A 325 -0.24 -9.41 19.44
C THR A 325 -0.43 -8.84 18.06
N GLY A 326 -0.89 -7.60 18.01
CA GLY A 326 -1.11 -6.88 16.76
C GLY A 326 0.20 -6.47 16.08
N GLY A 327 0.07 -6.05 14.83
CA GLY A 327 1.21 -5.61 14.05
C GLY A 327 0.83 -4.83 12.80
N THR A 328 1.86 -4.30 12.17
CA THR A 328 1.77 -3.68 10.83
C THR A 328 1.91 -4.75 9.74
N SER A 329 2.07 -4.33 8.49
CA SER A 329 2.16 -5.27 7.36
C SER A 329 3.30 -6.27 7.55
N PRO A 330 3.01 -7.57 7.66
CA PRO A 330 4.04 -8.59 7.89
C PRO A 330 4.96 -8.76 6.68
N VAL A 331 6.21 -9.13 6.94
CA VAL A 331 7.23 -9.38 5.92
C VAL A 331 7.82 -10.76 6.12
N VAL A 332 7.87 -11.58 5.07
CA VAL A 332 8.58 -12.88 5.10
C VAL A 332 9.92 -12.73 4.40
N ALA A 333 11.01 -12.88 5.15
CA ALA A 333 12.37 -12.79 4.62
C ALA A 333 13.34 -13.64 5.46
N GLY A 334 14.35 -14.23 4.83
CA GLY A 334 15.34 -15.08 5.50
C GLY A 334 14.73 -16.32 6.16
N GLY A 335 13.58 -16.81 5.69
CA GLY A 335 12.85 -17.93 6.29
C GLY A 335 12.12 -17.60 7.60
N LEU A 336 12.00 -16.31 7.94
CA LEU A 336 11.33 -15.81 9.14
C LEU A 336 10.20 -14.84 8.75
N LEU A 337 9.25 -14.70 9.67
CA LEU A 337 8.15 -13.74 9.59
C LEU A 337 8.44 -12.56 10.54
N TRP A 338 8.44 -11.37 10.00
CA TRP A 338 8.76 -10.12 10.70
C TRP A 338 7.48 -9.29 10.82
N VAL A 339 7.09 -8.92 12.03
CA VAL A 339 5.86 -8.18 12.31
C VAL A 339 6.17 -7.06 13.30
N TYR A 340 6.09 -5.82 12.84
CA TYR A 340 6.29 -4.66 13.68
C TYR A 340 5.03 -4.38 14.50
N ASN A 341 5.16 -4.35 15.82
CA ASN A 341 4.10 -3.91 16.71
C ASN A 341 4.16 -2.37 16.85
N PRO A 342 3.13 -1.62 16.40
CA PRO A 342 3.12 -0.17 16.51
C PRO A 342 3.13 0.36 17.96
N GLY A 343 2.87 -0.48 18.95
CA GLY A 343 3.09 -0.19 20.35
C GLY A 343 4.55 -0.29 20.81
N GLY A 344 5.43 -0.76 19.92
CA GLY A 344 6.86 -0.93 20.13
C GLY A 344 7.33 -2.37 19.94
N GLY A 345 8.51 -2.51 19.32
CA GLY A 345 9.19 -3.80 19.08
C GLY A 345 8.85 -4.45 17.74
N LEU A 346 9.87 -5.00 17.10
CA LEU A 346 9.76 -5.80 15.88
C LEU A 346 9.86 -7.28 16.25
N ASN A 347 8.73 -7.97 16.16
CA ASN A 347 8.64 -9.39 16.49
C ASN A 347 9.04 -10.26 15.29
N VAL A 348 9.79 -11.31 15.57
CA VAL A 348 10.30 -12.27 14.57
C VAL A 348 9.78 -13.66 14.93
N TYR A 349 9.06 -14.28 14.01
CA TYR A 349 8.43 -15.58 14.23
C TYR A 349 8.93 -16.63 13.25
N LYS A 350 8.82 -17.91 13.62
CA LYS A 350 8.88 -19.03 12.68
C LYS A 350 7.57 -19.08 11.89
N PRO A 351 7.56 -18.92 10.56
CA PRO A 351 6.33 -18.80 9.78
C PRO A 351 5.38 -20.00 9.95
N GLY A 352 5.94 -21.21 10.01
CA GLY A 352 5.14 -22.44 10.06
C GLY A 352 4.49 -22.75 11.41
N SER A 353 4.97 -22.16 12.51
CA SER A 353 4.46 -22.49 13.88
C SER A 353 4.07 -21.27 14.70
N GLY A 354 4.34 -20.06 14.24
CA GLY A 354 4.18 -18.85 15.02
C GLY A 354 5.14 -18.73 16.21
N ALA A 355 6.09 -19.66 16.41
CA ALA A 355 7.00 -19.57 17.54
C ALA A 355 7.84 -18.29 17.46
N LEU A 356 7.81 -17.48 18.53
CA LEU A 356 8.61 -16.25 18.64
C LEU A 356 10.11 -16.63 18.70
N VAL A 357 10.90 -16.06 17.81
CA VAL A 357 12.36 -16.25 17.74
C VAL A 357 13.08 -15.13 18.46
N ALA A 358 12.65 -13.89 18.22
CA ALA A 358 13.24 -12.68 18.80
C ALA A 358 12.24 -11.51 18.77
N THR A 359 12.52 -10.51 19.58
CA THR A 359 11.92 -9.18 19.46
C THR A 359 13.06 -8.16 19.43
N LEU A 360 13.19 -7.43 18.32
CA LEU A 360 14.14 -6.32 18.23
C LEU A 360 13.50 -5.08 18.87
N PRO A 361 14.28 -4.30 19.67
CA PRO A 361 13.75 -3.10 20.28
C PRO A 361 13.44 -2.04 19.20
N ALA A 362 12.24 -1.48 19.24
CA ALA A 362 11.81 -0.37 18.39
C ALA A 362 10.84 0.50 19.18
N GLY A 363 10.75 1.76 18.81
CA GLY A 363 9.78 2.71 19.35
C GLY A 363 8.38 2.46 18.82
N GLY A 364 7.49 3.45 19.02
CA GLY A 364 6.12 3.41 18.54
C GLY A 364 6.04 3.75 17.02
N GLY A 365 5.02 3.22 16.38
CA GLY A 365 4.78 3.43 14.95
C GLY A 365 3.30 3.54 14.61
N HIS A 366 3.01 3.39 13.33
CA HIS A 366 1.66 3.47 12.79
C HIS A 366 1.47 2.42 11.67
N TRP A 367 1.83 2.76 10.43
CA TRP A 367 1.75 1.86 9.27
C TRP A 367 3.12 1.52 8.68
N ASN A 368 4.17 1.90 9.37
CA ASN A 368 5.55 1.57 9.02
C ASN A 368 5.72 0.04 8.96
N SER A 369 6.53 -0.43 8.03
CA SER A 369 6.87 -1.85 7.96
C SER A 369 8.36 -2.01 7.73
N PRO A 370 9.00 -3.09 8.24
CA PRO A 370 10.41 -3.33 8.02
C PRO A 370 10.71 -3.71 6.58
N ILE A 371 11.94 -3.51 6.18
CA ILE A 371 12.57 -4.26 5.08
C ILE A 371 13.68 -5.14 5.66
N VAL A 372 13.76 -6.37 5.17
CA VAL A 372 14.77 -7.35 5.59
C VAL A 372 15.48 -7.84 4.34
N VAL A 373 16.72 -7.48 4.16
CA VAL A 373 17.47 -7.71 2.94
C VAL A 373 18.97 -7.65 3.17
N ASP A 374 19.73 -8.51 2.52
CA ASP A 374 21.20 -8.47 2.46
C ASP A 374 21.87 -8.38 3.85
N GLY A 375 21.36 -9.21 4.79
CA GLY A 375 21.88 -9.23 6.16
C GLY A 375 21.55 -8.01 7.01
N HIS A 376 20.59 -7.19 6.58
CA HIS A 376 20.14 -6.01 7.29
C HIS A 376 18.62 -6.01 7.49
N VAL A 377 18.19 -5.34 8.56
CA VAL A 377 16.80 -4.96 8.81
C VAL A 377 16.75 -3.45 8.95
N ALA A 378 15.84 -2.81 8.26
CA ALA A 378 15.55 -1.39 8.47
C ALA A 378 14.07 -1.18 8.76
N LEU A 379 13.77 -0.44 9.83
CA LEU A 379 12.42 -0.14 10.29
C LEU A 379 12.29 1.36 10.60
N PRO A 380 11.40 2.09 9.88
CA PRO A 380 11.04 3.44 10.30
C PRO A 380 10.07 3.41 11.48
N GLU A 381 10.16 4.41 12.34
CA GLU A 381 9.26 4.62 13.47
C GLU A 381 8.41 5.89 13.30
N GLY A 382 7.38 6.01 14.12
CA GLY A 382 6.54 7.20 14.23
C GLY A 382 5.26 7.12 13.41
N ASN A 383 4.39 8.10 13.63
CA ASN A 383 3.08 8.24 13.02
C ASN A 383 3.01 9.58 12.25
N ALA A 384 2.69 9.52 10.96
CA ALA A 384 2.57 10.71 10.12
C ALA A 384 1.50 11.69 10.60
N ASN A 385 0.47 11.19 11.28
CA ASN A 385 -0.63 12.01 11.78
C ASN A 385 -0.24 12.87 12.99
N ASP A 386 0.90 12.56 13.65
CA ASP A 386 1.45 13.37 14.74
C ASP A 386 2.12 14.66 14.23
N ARG A 387 2.29 14.77 12.90
CA ARG A 387 2.85 15.93 12.22
C ARG A 387 4.28 16.28 12.65
N ALA A 388 5.03 15.29 13.13
CA ALA A 388 6.42 15.49 13.55
C ALA A 388 7.31 15.83 12.34
N THR A 389 8.26 16.73 12.57
CA THR A 389 9.28 17.14 11.58
C THR A 389 10.62 16.42 11.77
N SER A 390 10.63 15.41 12.64
CA SER A 390 11.72 14.46 12.83
C SER A 390 11.17 13.04 12.85
N GLY A 391 12.01 12.05 12.59
CA GLY A 391 11.66 10.63 12.63
C GLY A 391 12.87 9.79 12.98
N VAL A 392 12.65 8.49 13.09
CA VAL A 392 13.70 7.49 13.37
C VAL A 392 13.68 6.43 12.29
N LEU A 393 14.84 5.96 11.89
CA LEU A 393 15.06 4.74 11.12
C LEU A 393 16.01 3.86 11.92
N ASP A 394 15.52 2.75 12.41
CA ASP A 394 16.36 1.73 13.02
C ASP A 394 16.95 0.84 11.95
N ILE A 395 18.24 0.52 12.11
CA ILE A 395 18.97 -0.37 11.23
C ILE A 395 19.73 -1.38 12.08
N TRP A 396 19.46 -2.67 11.85
CA TRP A 396 20.18 -3.78 12.48
C TRP A 396 20.91 -4.59 11.43
N SER A 397 22.08 -5.12 11.80
CA SER A 397 22.73 -6.20 11.08
C SER A 397 22.28 -7.52 11.67
N VAL A 398 21.83 -8.45 10.83
CA VAL A 398 21.41 -9.80 11.21
C VAL A 398 22.42 -10.77 10.61
N GLY A 399 23.07 -11.53 11.47
CA GLY A 399 24.10 -12.51 11.10
C GLY A 399 23.51 -13.81 10.55
#